data_37dc400d5f4efb4dd57ba250e5350049
#
_entry.id   37dc400d5f4efb4dd57ba250e5350049
#
_cell.length_a   1.000
_cell.length_b   1.000
_cell.length_c   1.000
_cell.angle_alpha   90.00
_cell.angle_beta   90.00
_cell.angle_gamma   90.00
#
_symmetry.space_group_name_H-M   'P 1'
#
loop_
_entity.id
_entity.type
_entity.pdbx_description
1 polymer ?
#
loop_
_entity_poly.entity_id
_entity_poly.type
_entity_poly.pdbx_seq_one_letter_code
_entity_poly.pdbx_strand_id
1 'polypeptide(L)'
;MLSIIAGFAALIWSADKFVEGAAATARQLGMSPLLIGLTVVALGTSAPEILVSIMAAMDGHAGLAAGNAIGSNIANIGLVLAITALIAPLPVKNSLILREIPLLVAITLLAGWCLLDLHLGLVDGILLLSGLAITLYLLFRWQKPPLAAENQQLADNEADEIPDIPLARALAILLVGLTVLLVSARALVWGATEIALLFGVSDLVIGLTVVAIGTSLPELAASVASALKGHHDIALGNIVGSNIFNLLAVLAMPGLIAPTHFETEILLRDYASMLALTLLLAAMAWLALRRGGIGRYSGGILFACYSAYYVALYFTL
;
A
#
# COMPACT_ATOMS: atom_id res chain seq x y z
N MET A 1 -19.90 2.32 -19.87
CA MET A 1 -18.97 3.43 -20.18
C MET A 1 -19.18 4.65 -19.29
N LEU A 2 -20.39 5.18 -19.11
CA LEU A 2 -20.63 6.35 -18.21
C LEU A 2 -20.16 6.10 -16.77
N SER A 3 -20.37 4.89 -16.22
CA SER A 3 -19.90 4.50 -14.87
C SER A 3 -18.38 4.53 -14.71
N ILE A 4 -17.65 4.18 -15.77
CA ILE A 4 -16.18 4.22 -15.76
C ILE A 4 -15.70 5.67 -15.77
N ILE A 5 -16.25 6.51 -16.63
CA ILE A 5 -15.86 7.94 -16.70
C ILE A 5 -16.20 8.65 -15.38
N ALA A 6 -17.40 8.43 -14.86
CA ALA A 6 -17.82 9.00 -13.57
C ALA A 6 -16.98 8.43 -12.40
N GLY A 7 -16.70 7.13 -12.43
CA GLY A 7 -15.84 6.48 -11.44
C GLY A 7 -14.40 7.03 -11.45
N PHE A 8 -13.82 7.26 -12.62
CA PHE A 8 -12.48 7.87 -12.75
C PHE A 8 -12.46 9.31 -12.23
N ALA A 9 -13.44 10.13 -12.62
CA ALA A 9 -13.53 11.50 -12.13
C ALA A 9 -13.72 11.55 -10.61
N ALA A 10 -14.58 10.67 -10.06
CA ALA A 10 -14.78 10.56 -8.63
C ALA A 10 -13.52 10.05 -7.89
N LEU A 11 -12.79 9.08 -8.48
CA LEU A 11 -11.54 8.56 -7.92
C LEU A 11 -10.48 9.68 -7.80
N ILE A 12 -10.26 10.45 -8.85
CA ILE A 12 -9.28 11.54 -8.85
C ILE A 12 -9.67 12.61 -7.83
N TRP A 13 -10.94 13.04 -7.85
CA TRP A 13 -11.43 14.04 -6.90
C TRP A 13 -11.33 13.57 -5.45
N SER A 14 -11.72 12.34 -5.17
CA SER A 14 -11.71 11.78 -3.81
C SER A 14 -10.29 11.54 -3.30
N ALA A 15 -9.35 11.11 -4.15
CA ALA A 15 -7.94 11.00 -3.80
C ALA A 15 -7.36 12.37 -3.41
N ASP A 16 -7.69 13.41 -4.16
CA ASP A 16 -7.31 14.81 -3.84
C ASP A 16 -7.81 15.23 -2.46
N LYS A 17 -9.10 14.98 -2.16
CA LYS A 17 -9.71 15.32 -0.86
C LYS A 17 -9.20 14.45 0.29
N PHE A 18 -8.99 13.16 0.04
CA PHE A 18 -8.44 12.25 1.03
C PHE A 18 -7.04 12.69 1.49
N VAL A 19 -6.16 13.04 0.54
CA VAL A 19 -4.80 13.53 0.84
C VAL A 19 -4.84 14.89 1.55
N GLU A 20 -5.71 15.82 1.11
CA GLU A 20 -5.92 17.11 1.79
C GLU A 20 -6.34 16.90 3.25
N GLY A 21 -7.32 16.04 3.49
CA GLY A 21 -7.79 15.69 4.84
C GLY A 21 -6.70 15.01 5.68
N ALA A 22 -5.89 14.13 5.08
CA ALA A 22 -4.79 13.46 5.75
C ALA A 22 -3.70 14.45 6.18
N ALA A 23 -3.26 15.32 5.26
CA ALA A 23 -2.25 16.33 5.53
C ALA A 23 -2.71 17.32 6.63
N ALA A 24 -3.94 17.82 6.53
CA ALA A 24 -4.52 18.70 7.54
C ALA A 24 -4.67 18.00 8.91
N THR A 25 -5.05 16.73 8.93
CA THR A 25 -5.14 15.94 10.17
C THR A 25 -3.76 15.75 10.80
N ALA A 26 -2.73 15.44 9.98
CA ALA A 26 -1.35 15.35 10.46
C ALA A 26 -0.92 16.65 11.16
N ARG A 27 -1.16 17.81 10.51
CA ARG A 27 -0.84 19.12 11.05
C ARG A 27 -1.54 19.38 12.39
N GLN A 28 -2.83 19.14 12.47
CA GLN A 28 -3.63 19.37 13.69
C GLN A 28 -3.26 18.47 14.86
N LEU A 29 -2.83 17.22 14.58
CA LEU A 29 -2.41 16.26 15.59
C LEU A 29 -0.92 16.34 15.92
N GLY A 30 -0.16 17.25 15.27
CA GLY A 30 1.30 17.31 15.40
C GLY A 30 2.02 16.05 14.94
N MET A 31 1.41 15.29 14.02
CA MET A 31 2.01 14.09 13.42
C MET A 31 2.85 14.47 12.19
N SER A 32 3.95 13.73 11.98
CA SER A 32 4.68 13.90 10.73
C SER A 32 3.84 13.41 9.54
N PRO A 33 3.97 14.04 8.34
CA PRO A 33 3.31 13.56 7.13
C PRO A 33 3.63 12.09 6.80
N LEU A 34 4.87 11.65 7.06
CA LEU A 34 5.27 10.25 6.92
C LEU A 34 4.47 9.33 7.83
N LEU A 35 4.29 9.69 9.11
CA LEU A 35 3.56 8.84 10.06
C LEU A 35 2.08 8.71 9.69
N ILE A 36 1.42 9.79 9.27
CA ILE A 36 0.02 9.71 8.87
C ILE A 36 -0.14 8.86 7.60
N GLY A 37 0.83 8.96 6.67
CA GLY A 37 0.92 8.09 5.49
C GLY A 37 1.05 6.61 5.89
N LEU A 38 2.00 6.29 6.78
CA LEU A 38 2.27 4.94 7.27
C LEU A 38 1.12 4.32 8.09
N THR A 39 0.22 5.13 8.63
CA THR A 39 -0.83 4.66 9.54
C THR A 39 -2.23 4.92 8.99
N VAL A 40 -2.74 6.13 9.09
CA VAL A 40 -4.14 6.45 8.77
C VAL A 40 -4.43 6.28 7.29
N VAL A 41 -3.54 6.77 6.41
CA VAL A 41 -3.73 6.67 4.95
C VAL A 41 -3.61 5.21 4.52
N ALA A 42 -2.53 4.53 4.93
CA ALA A 42 -2.30 3.14 4.59
C ALA A 42 -3.39 2.19 5.13
N LEU A 43 -3.82 2.35 6.39
CA LEU A 43 -4.93 1.56 6.94
C LEU A 43 -6.23 1.81 6.17
N GLY A 44 -6.49 3.08 5.81
CA GLY A 44 -7.70 3.45 5.09
C GLY A 44 -7.76 2.83 3.70
N THR A 45 -6.68 2.91 2.95
CA THR A 45 -6.61 2.34 1.58
C THR A 45 -6.54 0.82 1.60
N SER A 46 -5.89 0.19 2.60
CA SER A 46 -5.81 -1.28 2.73
C SER A 46 -7.00 -1.90 3.49
N ALA A 47 -8.00 -1.11 3.90
CA ALA A 47 -9.20 -1.66 4.52
C ALA A 47 -9.98 -2.65 3.63
N PRO A 48 -10.12 -2.43 2.31
CA PRO A 48 -10.71 -3.43 1.42
C PRO A 48 -9.97 -4.76 1.43
N GLU A 49 -8.64 -4.74 1.42
CA GLU A 49 -7.81 -5.95 1.45
C GLU A 49 -8.02 -6.76 2.73
N ILE A 50 -8.11 -6.07 3.88
CA ILE A 50 -8.42 -6.71 5.17
C ILE A 50 -9.79 -7.37 5.10
N LEU A 51 -10.81 -6.67 4.59
CA LEU A 51 -12.16 -7.19 4.48
C LEU A 51 -12.25 -8.38 3.52
N VAL A 52 -11.59 -8.29 2.36
CA VAL A 52 -11.53 -9.40 1.38
C VAL A 52 -10.85 -10.61 2.00
N SER A 53 -9.76 -10.42 2.73
CA SER A 53 -9.04 -11.51 3.40
C SER A 53 -9.90 -12.19 4.48
N ILE A 54 -10.61 -11.41 5.30
CA ILE A 54 -11.55 -11.94 6.30
C ILE A 54 -12.65 -12.77 5.62
N MET A 55 -13.30 -12.22 4.59
CA MET A 55 -14.40 -12.89 3.88
C MET A 55 -13.89 -14.17 3.21
N ALA A 56 -12.77 -14.12 2.50
CA ALA A 56 -12.18 -15.28 1.86
C ALA A 56 -11.81 -16.38 2.87
N ALA A 57 -11.27 -16.01 4.03
CA ALA A 57 -10.97 -16.96 5.10
C ALA A 57 -12.25 -17.59 5.71
N MET A 58 -13.30 -16.78 5.93
CA MET A 58 -14.61 -17.28 6.42
C MET A 58 -15.29 -18.22 5.45
N ASP A 59 -15.12 -18.00 4.14
CA ASP A 59 -15.67 -18.84 3.08
C ASP A 59 -14.81 -20.09 2.79
N GLY A 60 -13.73 -20.31 3.56
CA GLY A 60 -12.84 -21.46 3.41
C GLY A 60 -11.80 -21.32 2.29
N HIS A 61 -11.65 -20.12 1.71
CA HIS A 61 -10.69 -19.79 0.65
C HIS A 61 -9.42 -19.09 1.21
N ALA A 62 -8.80 -19.69 2.21
CA ALA A 62 -7.64 -19.11 2.89
C ALA A 62 -6.43 -18.86 1.94
N GLY A 63 -6.27 -19.67 0.89
CA GLY A 63 -5.28 -19.42 -0.17
C GLY A 63 -5.51 -18.12 -0.91
N LEU A 64 -6.77 -17.75 -1.18
CA LEU A 64 -7.12 -16.45 -1.78
C LEU A 64 -6.76 -15.29 -0.84
N ALA A 65 -6.99 -15.46 0.48
CA ALA A 65 -6.64 -14.45 1.47
C ALA A 65 -5.13 -14.19 1.55
N ALA A 66 -4.32 -15.25 1.55
CA ALA A 66 -2.87 -15.13 1.54
C ALA A 66 -2.33 -14.58 0.21
N GLY A 67 -2.89 -15.03 -0.91
CA GLY A 67 -2.59 -14.50 -2.24
C GLY A 67 -2.90 -13.00 -2.36
N ASN A 68 -4.03 -12.56 -1.79
CA ASN A 68 -4.38 -11.13 -1.71
C ASN A 68 -3.32 -10.32 -0.95
N ALA A 69 -2.87 -10.79 0.23
CA ALA A 69 -1.85 -10.10 1.03
C ALA A 69 -0.51 -9.96 0.28
N ILE A 70 -0.01 -11.05 -0.29
CA ILE A 70 1.27 -11.10 -1.01
C ILE A 70 1.17 -10.33 -2.33
N GLY A 71 0.09 -10.54 -3.09
CA GLY A 71 -0.17 -9.88 -4.37
C GLY A 71 -0.30 -8.37 -4.23
N SER A 72 -1.00 -7.87 -3.20
CA SER A 72 -1.11 -6.44 -2.91
C SER A 72 0.26 -5.82 -2.57
N ASN A 73 1.15 -6.53 -1.89
CA ASN A 73 2.51 -6.06 -1.65
C ASN A 73 3.34 -5.97 -2.93
N ILE A 74 3.23 -6.97 -3.81
CA ILE A 74 3.87 -6.94 -5.14
C ILE A 74 3.32 -5.74 -5.94
N ALA A 75 2.00 -5.51 -5.93
CA ALA A 75 1.38 -4.40 -6.62
C ALA A 75 1.78 -3.05 -6.03
N ASN A 76 1.84 -2.92 -4.70
CA ASN A 76 2.22 -1.66 -4.04
C ASN A 76 3.64 -1.22 -4.39
N ILE A 77 4.60 -2.15 -4.47
CA ILE A 77 5.98 -1.83 -4.86
C ILE A 77 6.11 -1.76 -6.38
N GLY A 78 5.61 -2.78 -7.08
CA GLY A 78 5.85 -2.95 -8.51
C GLY A 78 4.96 -2.11 -9.42
N LEU A 79 3.77 -1.71 -8.97
CA LEU A 79 2.81 -0.90 -9.72
C LEU A 79 2.63 0.48 -9.10
N VAL A 80 2.20 0.57 -7.81
CA VAL A 80 1.83 1.84 -7.17
C VAL A 80 3.06 2.75 -7.03
N LEU A 81 4.13 2.27 -6.40
CA LEU A 81 5.37 3.04 -6.28
C LEU A 81 5.98 3.34 -7.65
N ALA A 82 5.98 2.34 -8.54
CA ALA A 82 6.52 2.48 -9.89
C ALA A 82 5.82 3.62 -10.65
N ILE A 83 4.50 3.60 -10.75
CA ILE A 83 3.72 4.65 -11.45
C ILE A 83 3.91 5.99 -10.75
N THR A 84 3.84 6.04 -9.41
CA THR A 84 4.02 7.28 -8.67
C THR A 84 5.39 7.91 -8.95
N ALA A 85 6.48 7.12 -8.96
CA ALA A 85 7.83 7.59 -9.24
C ALA A 85 8.05 7.95 -10.73
N LEU A 86 7.31 7.34 -11.66
CA LEU A 86 7.32 7.72 -13.08
C LEU A 86 6.67 9.08 -13.29
N ILE A 87 5.58 9.38 -12.58
CA ILE A 87 4.86 10.65 -12.66
C ILE A 87 5.63 11.75 -11.93
N ALA A 88 5.98 11.53 -10.66
CA ALA A 88 6.67 12.48 -9.82
C ALA A 88 7.83 11.80 -9.08
N PRO A 89 9.09 12.24 -9.28
CA PRO A 89 10.21 11.74 -8.50
C PRO A 89 9.98 11.97 -7.00
N LEU A 90 10.26 10.94 -6.19
CA LEU A 90 9.99 10.94 -4.77
C LEU A 90 11.30 11.17 -4.00
N PRO A 91 11.52 12.35 -3.40
CA PRO A 91 12.61 12.56 -2.47
C PRO A 91 12.44 11.64 -1.26
N VAL A 92 13.53 11.00 -0.82
CA VAL A 92 13.50 10.03 0.27
C VAL A 92 14.26 10.57 1.46
N LYS A 93 13.58 10.69 2.61
CA LYS A 93 14.20 11.15 3.86
C LYS A 93 15.06 10.05 4.51
N ASN A 94 16.13 10.45 5.19
CA ASN A 94 17.01 9.53 5.91
C ASN A 94 16.27 8.68 6.95
N SER A 95 15.21 9.22 7.58
CA SER A 95 14.40 8.46 8.54
C SER A 95 13.78 7.23 7.87
N LEU A 96 13.15 7.41 6.71
CA LEU A 96 12.52 6.30 5.96
C LEU A 96 13.53 5.20 5.65
N ILE A 97 14.74 5.56 5.24
CA ILE A 97 15.77 4.60 4.85
C ILE A 97 16.35 3.85 6.06
N LEU A 98 16.52 4.55 7.19
CA LEU A 98 17.22 4.00 8.37
C LEU A 98 16.28 3.31 9.36
N ARG A 99 14.95 3.48 9.25
CA ARG A 99 13.96 2.93 10.20
C ARG A 99 12.86 2.17 9.52
N GLU A 100 12.07 2.83 8.67
CA GLU A 100 10.84 2.27 8.12
C GLU A 100 11.11 1.20 7.06
N ILE A 101 12.10 1.39 6.17
CA ILE A 101 12.49 0.38 5.18
C ILE A 101 13.11 -0.87 5.84
N PRO A 102 14.08 -0.76 6.79
CA PRO A 102 14.55 -1.93 7.52
C PRO A 102 13.46 -2.66 8.30
N LEU A 103 12.51 -1.91 8.87
CA LEU A 103 11.34 -2.48 9.54
C LEU A 103 10.47 -3.27 8.56
N LEU A 104 10.18 -2.72 7.37
CA LEU A 104 9.44 -3.43 6.32
C LEU A 104 10.15 -4.71 5.90
N VAL A 105 11.49 -4.67 5.72
CA VAL A 105 12.29 -5.87 5.40
C VAL A 105 12.17 -6.91 6.53
N ALA A 106 12.30 -6.50 7.80
CA ALA A 106 12.16 -7.39 8.94
C ALA A 106 10.77 -8.03 9.01
N ILE A 107 9.71 -7.26 8.75
CA ILE A 107 8.32 -7.74 8.68
C ILE A 107 8.15 -8.72 7.51
N THR A 108 8.73 -8.43 6.35
CA THR A 108 8.69 -9.33 5.20
C THR A 108 9.36 -10.67 5.54
N LEU A 109 10.52 -10.64 6.21
CA LEU A 109 11.20 -11.86 6.67
C LEU A 109 10.39 -12.61 7.74
N LEU A 110 9.73 -11.91 8.65
CA LEU A 110 8.83 -12.52 9.64
C LEU A 110 7.66 -13.24 8.95
N ALA A 111 7.03 -12.60 7.96
CA ALA A 111 5.97 -13.22 7.17
C ALA A 111 6.47 -14.46 6.42
N GLY A 112 7.70 -14.40 5.86
CA GLY A 112 8.35 -15.55 5.26
C GLY A 112 8.59 -16.69 6.26
N TRP A 113 9.01 -16.36 7.47
CA TRP A 113 9.17 -17.37 8.54
C TRP A 113 7.86 -18.10 8.82
N CYS A 114 6.73 -17.39 8.93
CA CYS A 114 5.41 -17.97 9.12
C CYS A 114 4.93 -18.83 7.92
N LEU A 115 5.50 -18.65 6.73
CA LEU A 115 5.13 -19.40 5.52
C LEU A 115 6.09 -20.55 5.19
N LEU A 116 7.22 -20.72 5.93
CA LEU A 116 8.26 -21.71 5.60
C LEU A 116 7.78 -23.16 5.63
N ASP A 117 6.86 -23.50 6.54
CA ASP A 117 6.28 -24.83 6.68
C ASP A 117 5.04 -25.05 5.79
N LEU A 118 4.76 -24.06 4.92
CA LEU A 118 3.58 -24.05 4.04
C LEU A 118 2.25 -24.14 4.82
N HIS A 119 2.25 -23.78 6.08
CA HIS A 119 1.08 -23.75 6.95
C HIS A 119 0.97 -22.39 7.61
N LEU A 120 -0.21 -21.80 7.58
CA LEU A 120 -0.52 -20.59 8.34
C LEU A 120 -1.57 -20.91 9.38
N GLY A 121 -1.13 -20.98 10.63
CA GLY A 121 -1.98 -21.36 11.76
C GLY A 121 -2.30 -20.19 12.69
N LEU A 122 -3.04 -20.52 13.76
CA LEU A 122 -3.44 -19.55 14.78
C LEU A 122 -2.24 -18.83 15.41
N VAL A 123 -1.14 -19.57 15.64
CA VAL A 123 0.09 -18.99 16.25
C VAL A 123 0.70 -17.96 15.32
N ASP A 124 0.77 -18.24 14.02
CA ASP A 124 1.29 -17.31 13.02
C ASP A 124 0.42 -16.05 12.92
N GLY A 125 -0.90 -16.22 12.90
CA GLY A 125 -1.85 -15.10 12.89
C GLY A 125 -1.68 -14.20 14.12
N ILE A 126 -1.54 -14.78 15.32
CA ILE A 126 -1.29 -14.01 16.56
C ILE A 126 0.08 -13.34 16.51
N LEU A 127 1.12 -14.03 16.00
CA LEU A 127 2.46 -13.47 15.85
C LEU A 127 2.46 -12.26 14.92
N LEU A 128 1.81 -12.36 13.76
CA LEU A 128 1.70 -11.28 12.80
C LEU A 128 0.93 -10.08 13.38
N LEU A 129 -0.23 -10.28 14.02
CA LEU A 129 -0.97 -9.19 14.67
C LEU A 129 -0.19 -8.57 15.84
N SER A 130 0.55 -9.36 16.60
CA SER A 130 1.44 -8.84 17.64
C SER A 130 2.56 -7.99 17.03
N GLY A 131 3.08 -8.43 15.89
CA GLY A 131 4.02 -7.67 15.08
C GLY A 131 3.44 -6.33 14.62
N LEU A 132 2.15 -6.28 14.24
CA LEU A 132 1.47 -5.03 13.91
C LEU A 132 1.43 -4.07 15.12
N ALA A 133 1.03 -4.57 16.29
CA ALA A 133 0.96 -3.74 17.50
C ALA A 133 2.35 -3.17 17.87
N ILE A 134 3.39 -4.00 17.80
CA ILE A 134 4.78 -3.59 18.04
C ILE A 134 5.22 -2.56 16.99
N THR A 135 4.91 -2.80 15.72
CA THR A 135 5.23 -1.88 14.61
C THR A 135 4.59 -0.53 14.81
N LEU A 136 3.29 -0.47 15.08
CA LEU A 136 2.60 0.79 15.35
C LEU A 136 3.20 1.51 16.56
N TYR A 137 3.49 0.79 17.65
CA TYR A 137 4.17 1.36 18.82
C TYR A 137 5.53 1.97 18.45
N LEU A 138 6.34 1.27 17.64
CA LEU A 138 7.65 1.77 17.22
C LEU A 138 7.51 3.01 16.33
N LEU A 139 6.58 3.01 15.37
CA LEU A 139 6.33 4.14 14.47
C LEU A 139 5.93 5.38 15.28
N PHE A 140 5.01 5.25 16.25
CA PHE A 140 4.64 6.36 17.14
C PHE A 140 5.81 6.81 18.03
N ARG A 141 6.60 5.88 18.56
CA ARG A 141 7.75 6.21 19.41
C ARG A 141 8.88 6.92 18.64
N TRP A 142 9.05 6.60 17.36
CA TRP A 142 10.06 7.22 16.51
C TRP A 142 9.64 8.60 16.01
N GLN A 143 8.38 8.94 16.14
CA GLN A 143 7.92 10.30 15.90
C GLN A 143 8.58 11.22 16.94
N LYS A 144 9.60 11.95 16.51
CA LYS A 144 10.10 13.07 17.32
C LYS A 144 9.10 14.22 17.19
N PRO A 145 8.78 14.92 18.31
CA PRO A 145 8.18 16.23 18.17
C PRO A 145 9.08 17.08 17.28
N PRO A 146 8.53 18.02 16.50
CA PRO A 146 9.36 18.90 15.67
C PRO A 146 10.33 19.62 16.58
N LEU A 147 11.58 19.12 16.65
CA LEU A 147 12.68 19.81 17.29
C LEU A 147 12.95 21.05 16.45
N ALA A 148 12.73 22.21 17.09
CA ALA A 148 13.10 23.48 16.57
C ALA A 148 14.50 23.43 15.94
N ALA A 149 14.65 24.04 14.79
CA ALA A 149 15.81 24.69 14.22
C ALA A 149 16.68 24.02 13.15
N GLU A 150 16.65 22.71 12.87
CA GLU A 150 17.64 22.22 11.89
C GLU A 150 17.07 21.68 10.55
N ASN A 151 15.76 21.53 10.44
CA ASN A 151 15.07 21.16 9.18
C ASN A 151 13.87 22.07 8.87
N GLN A 152 13.83 23.26 9.45
CA GLN A 152 12.72 24.20 9.28
C GLN A 152 12.52 24.65 7.83
N GLN A 153 13.58 24.84 7.05
CA GLN A 153 13.44 25.38 5.70
C GLN A 153 12.79 24.41 4.69
N LEU A 154 12.95 23.09 4.85
CA LEU A 154 12.25 22.10 4.00
C LEU A 154 10.87 21.76 4.55
N ALA A 155 10.70 21.76 5.87
CA ALA A 155 9.43 21.56 6.54
C ALA A 155 8.50 22.78 6.42
N ASP A 156 9.05 24.00 6.42
CA ASP A 156 8.29 25.24 6.29
C ASP A 156 7.70 25.38 4.86
N ASN A 157 8.42 24.95 3.82
CA ASN A 157 7.90 24.97 2.45
C ASN A 157 6.77 23.97 2.20
N GLU A 158 6.79 22.80 2.86
CA GLU A 158 5.69 21.83 2.82
C GLU A 158 4.53 22.21 3.77
N ALA A 159 4.82 22.91 4.88
CA ALA A 159 3.82 23.31 5.87
C ALA A 159 2.96 24.50 5.41
N ASP A 160 3.49 25.39 4.57
CA ASP A 160 2.77 26.55 4.08
C ASP A 160 1.65 26.19 3.08
N GLU A 161 1.71 25.02 2.43
CA GLU A 161 0.69 24.54 1.50
C GLU A 161 -0.43 23.72 2.17
N ILE A 162 -0.24 23.29 3.44
CA ILE A 162 -1.24 22.50 4.15
C ILE A 162 -2.32 23.43 4.75
N PRO A 163 -3.62 23.25 4.40
CA PRO A 163 -4.67 24.08 4.92
C PRO A 163 -4.74 24.04 6.45
N ASP A 164 -4.79 25.22 7.08
CA ASP A 164 -5.03 25.34 8.52
C ASP A 164 -6.54 25.34 8.79
N ILE A 165 -7.10 24.13 8.91
CA ILE A 165 -8.53 23.91 9.16
C ILE A 165 -8.72 23.14 10.47
N PRO A 166 -9.85 23.37 11.18
CA PRO A 166 -10.14 22.68 12.44
C PRO A 166 -10.10 21.14 12.25
N LEU A 167 -9.61 20.42 13.28
CA LEU A 167 -9.46 18.96 13.25
C LEU A 167 -10.74 18.23 12.84
N ALA A 168 -11.91 18.66 13.34
CA ALA A 168 -13.19 18.05 12.98
C ALA A 168 -13.47 18.16 11.47
N ARG A 169 -13.12 19.30 10.84
CA ARG A 169 -13.27 19.48 9.40
C ARG A 169 -12.22 18.67 8.62
N ALA A 170 -10.98 18.61 9.10
CA ALA A 170 -9.92 17.79 8.51
C ALA A 170 -10.32 16.31 8.49
N LEU A 171 -10.82 15.80 9.62
CA LEU A 171 -11.32 14.42 9.73
C LEU A 171 -12.55 14.17 8.85
N ALA A 172 -13.47 15.12 8.74
CA ALA A 172 -14.63 14.99 7.85
C ALA A 172 -14.19 14.89 6.39
N ILE A 173 -13.26 15.74 5.94
CA ILE A 173 -12.71 15.71 4.58
C ILE A 173 -11.97 14.39 4.34
N LEU A 174 -11.16 13.93 5.30
CA LEU A 174 -10.46 12.65 5.25
C LEU A 174 -11.45 11.48 5.05
N LEU A 175 -12.48 11.39 5.92
CA LEU A 175 -13.44 10.27 5.90
C LEU A 175 -14.33 10.29 4.66
N VAL A 176 -14.81 11.46 4.23
CA VAL A 176 -15.58 11.60 2.99
C VAL A 176 -14.70 11.26 1.78
N GLY A 177 -13.49 11.80 1.73
CA GLY A 177 -12.50 11.49 0.70
C GLY A 177 -12.24 9.98 0.60
N LEU A 178 -11.96 9.32 1.74
CA LEU A 178 -11.74 7.89 1.80
C LEU A 178 -12.98 7.09 1.33
N THR A 179 -14.16 7.43 1.83
CA THR A 179 -15.40 6.71 1.47
C THR A 179 -15.66 6.80 -0.03
N VAL A 180 -15.56 8.00 -0.62
CA VAL A 180 -15.77 8.18 -2.07
C VAL A 180 -14.66 7.49 -2.85
N LEU A 181 -13.41 7.51 -2.37
CA LEU A 181 -12.27 6.82 -2.99
C LEU A 181 -12.53 5.32 -3.11
N LEU A 182 -12.94 4.67 -2.02
CA LEU A 182 -13.23 3.23 -1.99
C LEU A 182 -14.43 2.86 -2.85
N VAL A 183 -15.50 3.66 -2.81
CA VAL A 183 -16.71 3.44 -3.63
C VAL A 183 -16.40 3.61 -5.11
N SER A 184 -15.65 4.64 -5.48
CA SER A 184 -15.28 4.88 -6.89
C SER A 184 -14.33 3.83 -7.43
N ALA A 185 -13.35 3.35 -6.64
CA ALA A 185 -12.48 2.23 -7.03
C ALA A 185 -13.30 0.96 -7.29
N ARG A 186 -14.24 0.60 -6.38
CA ARG A 186 -15.14 -0.54 -6.59
C ARG A 186 -16.02 -0.39 -7.84
N ALA A 187 -16.56 0.79 -8.08
CA ALA A 187 -17.37 1.05 -9.26
C ALA A 187 -16.57 0.90 -10.56
N LEU A 188 -15.30 1.32 -10.56
CA LEU A 188 -14.38 1.14 -11.69
C LEU A 188 -14.09 -0.34 -11.96
N VAL A 189 -13.76 -1.10 -10.91
CA VAL A 189 -13.50 -2.55 -11.01
C VAL A 189 -14.74 -3.25 -11.56
N TRP A 190 -15.90 -2.98 -11.00
CA TRP A 190 -17.16 -3.56 -11.47
C TRP A 190 -17.43 -3.21 -12.94
N GLY A 191 -17.32 -1.94 -13.32
CA GLY A 191 -17.55 -1.51 -14.70
C GLY A 191 -16.54 -2.10 -15.70
N ALA A 192 -15.26 -2.24 -15.30
CA ALA A 192 -14.22 -2.87 -16.12
C ALA A 192 -14.45 -4.37 -16.28
N THR A 193 -14.87 -5.05 -15.21
CA THR A 193 -15.25 -6.48 -15.22
C THR A 193 -16.42 -6.75 -16.17
N GLU A 194 -17.49 -5.98 -16.08
CA GLU A 194 -18.64 -6.10 -16.97
C GLU A 194 -18.25 -5.94 -18.46
N ILE A 195 -17.38 -4.97 -18.75
CA ILE A 195 -16.91 -4.76 -20.12
C ILE A 195 -16.03 -5.93 -20.57
N ALA A 196 -15.11 -6.43 -19.73
CA ALA A 196 -14.25 -7.56 -20.05
C ALA A 196 -15.07 -8.82 -20.36
N LEU A 197 -16.12 -9.08 -19.56
CA LEU A 197 -17.08 -10.18 -19.80
C LEU A 197 -17.80 -10.04 -21.14
N LEU A 198 -18.23 -8.83 -21.51
CA LEU A 198 -18.86 -8.57 -22.82
C LEU A 198 -17.92 -8.85 -24.00
N PHE A 199 -16.61 -8.71 -23.82
CA PHE A 199 -15.59 -9.09 -24.82
C PHE A 199 -15.17 -10.56 -24.76
N GLY A 200 -15.81 -11.37 -23.91
CA GLY A 200 -15.54 -12.80 -23.77
C GLY A 200 -14.24 -13.14 -23.03
N VAL A 201 -13.71 -12.19 -22.25
CA VAL A 201 -12.54 -12.43 -21.38
C VAL A 201 -12.95 -13.38 -20.27
N SER A 202 -12.16 -14.42 -20.00
CA SER A 202 -12.46 -15.40 -18.96
C SER A 202 -12.40 -14.80 -17.55
N ASP A 203 -13.19 -15.33 -16.63
CA ASP A 203 -13.22 -14.91 -15.22
C ASP A 203 -11.85 -14.99 -14.57
N LEU A 204 -11.03 -15.99 -14.94
CA LEU A 204 -9.66 -16.14 -14.45
C LEU A 204 -8.79 -14.94 -14.85
N VAL A 205 -8.81 -14.55 -16.12
CA VAL A 205 -8.02 -13.40 -16.61
C VAL A 205 -8.52 -12.11 -15.99
N ILE A 206 -9.83 -11.94 -15.81
CA ILE A 206 -10.43 -10.78 -15.13
C ILE A 206 -9.94 -10.72 -13.67
N GLY A 207 -9.97 -11.84 -12.95
CA GLY A 207 -9.50 -11.92 -11.57
C GLY A 207 -8.03 -11.56 -11.43
N LEU A 208 -7.18 -12.11 -12.31
CA LEU A 208 -5.73 -11.87 -12.29
C LEU A 208 -5.31 -10.46 -12.76
N THR A 209 -6.17 -9.75 -13.46
CA THR A 209 -5.84 -8.43 -14.02
C THR A 209 -6.71 -7.32 -13.44
N VAL A 210 -7.98 -7.26 -13.85
CA VAL A 210 -8.90 -6.16 -13.50
C VAL A 210 -9.13 -6.08 -11.99
N VAL A 211 -9.37 -7.23 -11.33
CA VAL A 211 -9.63 -7.25 -9.89
C VAL A 211 -8.33 -7.01 -9.11
N ALA A 212 -7.23 -7.67 -9.49
CA ALA A 212 -5.96 -7.53 -8.79
C ALA A 212 -5.40 -6.09 -8.86
N ILE A 213 -5.48 -5.44 -10.02
CA ILE A 213 -5.11 -4.02 -10.16
C ILE A 213 -6.12 -3.14 -9.42
N GLY A 214 -7.39 -3.51 -9.50
CA GLY A 214 -8.51 -2.74 -8.96
C GLY A 214 -8.51 -2.59 -7.44
N THR A 215 -8.07 -3.60 -6.70
CA THR A 215 -7.92 -3.50 -5.24
C THR A 215 -6.82 -2.52 -4.84
N SER A 216 -5.78 -2.36 -5.66
CA SER A 216 -4.70 -1.40 -5.43
C SER A 216 -4.98 0.01 -6.01
N LEU A 217 -6.16 0.27 -6.60
CA LEU A 217 -6.51 1.60 -7.11
C LEU A 217 -6.59 2.69 -6.03
N PRO A 218 -7.13 2.43 -4.82
CA PRO A 218 -7.10 3.41 -3.74
C PRO A 218 -5.68 3.83 -3.37
N GLU A 219 -4.78 2.86 -3.20
CA GLU A 219 -3.36 3.11 -2.91
C GLU A 219 -2.69 3.92 -4.02
N LEU A 220 -2.92 3.54 -5.28
CA LEU A 220 -2.37 4.23 -6.45
C LEU A 220 -2.86 5.67 -6.51
N ALA A 221 -4.17 5.88 -6.40
CA ALA A 221 -4.78 7.19 -6.48
C ALA A 221 -4.30 8.10 -5.33
N ALA A 222 -4.28 7.60 -4.09
CA ALA A 222 -3.79 8.34 -2.94
C ALA A 222 -2.29 8.67 -3.04
N SER A 223 -1.45 7.72 -3.48
CA SER A 223 -0.01 7.94 -3.61
C SER A 223 0.33 8.92 -4.72
N VAL A 224 -0.32 8.81 -5.89
CA VAL A 224 -0.14 9.75 -7.00
C VAL A 224 -0.64 11.15 -6.64
N ALA A 225 -1.83 11.26 -6.02
CA ALA A 225 -2.37 12.55 -5.58
C ALA A 225 -1.45 13.22 -4.55
N SER A 226 -0.92 12.44 -3.58
CA SER A 226 0.04 12.94 -2.60
C SER A 226 1.31 13.46 -3.25
N ALA A 227 1.88 12.69 -4.19
CA ALA A 227 3.11 13.06 -4.89
C ALA A 227 2.94 14.32 -5.76
N LEU A 228 1.79 14.44 -6.45
CA LEU A 228 1.46 15.62 -7.28
C LEU A 228 1.23 16.89 -6.45
N LYS A 229 0.80 16.75 -5.19
CA LYS A 229 0.65 17.86 -4.24
C LYS A 229 1.95 18.19 -3.48
N GLY A 230 3.07 17.53 -3.79
CA GLY A 230 4.32 17.72 -3.05
C GLY A 230 4.38 16.98 -1.71
N HIS A 231 3.32 16.26 -1.29
CA HIS A 231 3.29 15.48 -0.06
C HIS A 231 3.97 14.12 -0.24
N HIS A 232 5.25 14.13 -0.62
CA HIS A 232 6.02 12.91 -0.95
C HIS A 232 6.13 11.94 0.23
N ASP A 233 6.19 12.45 1.44
CA ASP A 233 6.22 11.64 2.67
C ASP A 233 4.91 10.88 2.87
N ILE A 234 3.75 11.49 2.58
CA ILE A 234 2.46 10.80 2.64
C ILE A 234 2.41 9.69 1.58
N ALA A 235 2.89 9.97 0.35
CA ALA A 235 2.93 8.97 -0.71
C ALA A 235 3.79 7.76 -0.34
N LEU A 236 5.03 7.99 0.10
CA LEU A 236 5.95 6.92 0.52
C LEU A 236 5.44 6.20 1.77
N GLY A 237 4.88 6.96 2.73
CA GLY A 237 4.26 6.41 3.92
C GLY A 237 3.07 5.51 3.60
N ASN A 238 2.19 5.92 2.69
CA ASN A 238 1.07 5.09 2.23
C ASN A 238 1.57 3.75 1.65
N ILE A 239 2.53 3.78 0.73
CA ILE A 239 3.05 2.58 0.07
C ILE A 239 3.72 1.64 1.07
N VAL A 240 4.62 2.15 1.91
CA VAL A 240 5.32 1.33 2.92
C VAL A 240 4.35 0.83 4.00
N GLY A 241 3.43 1.69 4.45
CA GLY A 241 2.41 1.35 5.43
C GLY A 241 1.44 0.28 4.93
N SER A 242 0.95 0.40 3.69
CA SER A 242 0.07 -0.62 3.08
C SER A 242 0.78 -1.98 2.98
N ASN A 243 2.08 -2.01 2.65
CA ASN A 243 2.84 -3.27 2.68
C ASN A 243 2.93 -3.86 4.11
N ILE A 244 3.13 -3.01 5.12
CA ILE A 244 3.14 -3.42 6.53
C ILE A 244 1.78 -3.99 6.94
N PHE A 245 0.67 -3.29 6.63
CA PHE A 245 -0.69 -3.76 6.95
C PHE A 245 -1.03 -5.05 6.22
N ASN A 246 -0.64 -5.20 4.97
CA ASN A 246 -0.88 -6.41 4.21
C ASN A 246 -0.17 -7.63 4.82
N LEU A 247 1.08 -7.48 5.25
CA LEU A 247 1.83 -8.59 5.87
C LEU A 247 1.38 -8.87 7.31
N LEU A 248 1.03 -7.85 8.09
CA LEU A 248 0.78 -8.02 9.52
C LEU A 248 -0.71 -8.10 9.86
N ALA A 249 -1.61 -7.53 9.04
CA ALA A 249 -3.05 -7.61 9.27
C ALA A 249 -3.72 -8.55 8.25
N VAL A 250 -3.55 -8.30 6.94
CA VAL A 250 -4.25 -9.07 5.91
C VAL A 250 -3.82 -10.54 5.90
N LEU A 251 -2.50 -10.82 5.93
CA LEU A 251 -1.96 -12.18 5.97
C LEU A 251 -2.25 -12.90 7.31
N ALA A 252 -2.48 -12.16 8.40
CA ALA A 252 -2.85 -12.78 9.67
C ALA A 252 -4.25 -13.40 9.66
N MET A 253 -5.19 -12.86 8.85
CA MET A 253 -6.59 -13.27 8.87
C MET A 253 -6.82 -14.74 8.54
N PRO A 254 -6.26 -15.32 7.46
CA PRO A 254 -6.41 -16.76 7.23
C PRO A 254 -5.88 -17.60 8.38
N GLY A 255 -4.74 -17.28 8.98
CA GLY A 255 -4.20 -18.02 10.12
C GLY A 255 -5.11 -18.00 11.35
N LEU A 256 -5.81 -16.86 11.59
CA LEU A 256 -6.72 -16.69 12.73
C LEU A 256 -8.08 -17.33 12.52
N ILE A 257 -8.62 -17.28 11.29
CA ILE A 257 -10.01 -17.65 10.99
C ILE A 257 -10.10 -19.08 10.46
N ALA A 258 -9.21 -19.45 9.53
CA ALA A 258 -9.22 -20.73 8.82
C ALA A 258 -7.80 -21.21 8.57
N PRO A 259 -7.11 -21.74 9.60
CA PRO A 259 -5.76 -22.29 9.46
C PRO A 259 -5.68 -23.25 8.28
N THR A 260 -4.67 -23.09 7.42
CA THR A 260 -4.61 -23.81 6.16
C THR A 260 -3.19 -24.11 5.72
N HIS A 261 -3.06 -25.13 4.87
CA HIS A 261 -1.82 -25.43 4.15
C HIS A 261 -1.86 -24.79 2.76
N PHE A 262 -0.69 -24.34 2.31
CA PHE A 262 -0.50 -23.71 1.01
C PHE A 262 0.30 -24.61 0.07
N GLU A 263 0.13 -24.39 -1.20
CA GLU A 263 0.99 -24.95 -2.23
C GLU A 263 2.36 -24.26 -2.23
N THR A 264 3.37 -24.99 -2.71
CA THR A 264 4.77 -24.53 -2.72
C THR A 264 4.95 -23.27 -3.56
N GLU A 265 4.09 -23.05 -4.54
CA GLU A 265 4.06 -21.89 -5.46
C GLU A 265 3.90 -20.58 -4.71
N ILE A 266 3.09 -20.54 -3.65
CA ILE A 266 2.93 -19.35 -2.81
C ILE A 266 4.27 -18.91 -2.20
N LEU A 267 5.11 -19.85 -1.80
CA LEU A 267 6.42 -19.54 -1.20
C LEU A 267 7.47 -19.23 -2.28
N LEU A 268 7.62 -20.12 -3.28
CA LEU A 268 8.73 -20.05 -4.22
C LEU A 268 8.52 -19.04 -5.35
N ARG A 269 7.28 -18.80 -5.75
CA ARG A 269 6.95 -17.84 -6.80
C ARG A 269 6.51 -16.49 -6.19
N ASP A 270 5.45 -16.50 -5.40
CA ASP A 270 4.77 -15.27 -5.02
C ASP A 270 5.50 -14.54 -3.88
N TYR A 271 5.76 -15.23 -2.78
CA TYR A 271 6.52 -14.64 -1.67
C TYR A 271 7.96 -14.30 -2.08
N ALA A 272 8.64 -15.15 -2.86
CA ALA A 272 10.00 -14.85 -3.33
C ALA A 272 10.03 -13.59 -4.22
N SER A 273 9.03 -13.41 -5.08
CA SER A 273 8.89 -12.21 -5.92
C SER A 273 8.63 -10.96 -5.07
N MET A 274 7.75 -11.06 -4.07
CA MET A 274 7.49 -9.99 -3.11
C MET A 274 8.74 -9.61 -2.32
N LEU A 275 9.48 -10.60 -1.81
CA LEU A 275 10.74 -10.37 -1.08
C LEU A 275 11.79 -9.70 -1.99
N ALA A 276 11.93 -10.18 -3.23
CA ALA A 276 12.86 -9.59 -4.19
C ALA A 276 12.51 -8.11 -4.48
N LEU A 277 11.23 -7.78 -4.66
CA LEU A 277 10.78 -6.39 -4.84
C LEU A 277 11.01 -5.55 -3.59
N THR A 278 10.79 -6.10 -2.39
CA THR A 278 11.05 -5.40 -1.12
C THR A 278 12.54 -5.10 -0.94
N LEU A 279 13.41 -6.07 -1.25
CA LEU A 279 14.86 -5.88 -1.20
C LEU A 279 15.35 -4.90 -2.28
N LEU A 280 14.75 -4.94 -3.47
CA LEU A 280 15.04 -3.98 -4.54
C LEU A 280 14.62 -2.56 -4.12
N LEU A 281 13.46 -2.39 -3.49
CA LEU A 281 13.03 -1.12 -2.91
C LEU A 281 14.03 -0.64 -1.85
N ALA A 282 14.47 -1.52 -0.95
CA ALA A 282 15.45 -1.18 0.08
C ALA A 282 16.79 -0.73 -0.54
N ALA A 283 17.26 -1.43 -1.58
CA ALA A 283 18.47 -1.05 -2.31
C ALA A 283 18.31 0.31 -3.02
N MET A 284 17.17 0.54 -3.68
CA MET A 284 16.87 1.81 -4.35
C MET A 284 16.77 2.96 -3.34
N ALA A 285 16.12 2.74 -2.20
CA ALA A 285 16.03 3.73 -1.13
C ALA A 285 17.43 4.07 -0.56
N TRP A 286 18.28 3.05 -0.37
CA TRP A 286 19.66 3.28 0.07
C TRP A 286 20.50 4.05 -0.97
N LEU A 287 20.34 3.73 -2.26
CA LEU A 287 20.98 4.49 -3.35
C LEU A 287 20.45 5.92 -3.46
N ALA A 288 19.20 6.15 -3.07
CA ALA A 288 18.56 7.46 -3.04
C ALA A 288 19.25 8.43 -2.07
N LEU A 289 19.94 7.93 -1.01
CA LEU A 289 20.81 8.75 -0.15
C LEU A 289 21.87 9.54 -0.94
N ARG A 290 22.34 8.98 -2.05
CA ARG A 290 23.35 9.61 -2.91
C ARG A 290 22.74 10.36 -4.10
N ARG A 291 21.51 10.01 -4.50
CA ARG A 291 20.84 10.52 -5.72
C ARG A 291 19.68 11.46 -5.45
N GLY A 292 19.31 11.66 -4.17
CA GLY A 292 18.25 12.58 -3.75
C GLY A 292 16.82 12.01 -3.80
N GLY A 293 16.60 10.77 -4.28
CA GLY A 293 15.25 10.20 -4.31
C GLY A 293 15.07 9.00 -5.23
N ILE A 294 13.86 8.41 -5.21
CA ILE A 294 13.40 7.37 -6.12
C ILE A 294 12.83 8.09 -7.35
N GLY A 295 13.56 8.03 -8.45
CA GLY A 295 13.21 8.71 -9.69
C GLY A 295 12.57 7.79 -10.73
N ARG A 296 12.32 8.35 -11.93
CA ARG A 296 11.66 7.67 -13.04
C ARG A 296 12.35 6.38 -13.48
N TYR A 297 13.70 6.32 -13.46
CA TYR A 297 14.43 5.08 -13.79
C TYR A 297 14.12 3.95 -12.80
N SER A 298 14.06 4.27 -11.49
CA SER A 298 13.67 3.30 -10.47
C SER A 298 12.23 2.84 -10.67
N GLY A 299 11.31 3.77 -10.98
CA GLY A 299 9.93 3.44 -11.33
C GLY A 299 9.83 2.49 -12.52
N GLY A 300 10.59 2.75 -13.60
CA GLY A 300 10.64 1.88 -14.78
C GLY A 300 11.13 0.47 -14.46
N ILE A 301 12.17 0.32 -13.64
CA ILE A 301 12.70 -0.99 -13.22
C ILE A 301 11.65 -1.74 -12.38
N LEU A 302 11.02 -1.07 -11.40
CA LEU A 302 9.98 -1.70 -10.57
C LEU A 302 8.79 -2.17 -11.42
N PHE A 303 8.34 -1.35 -12.37
CA PHE A 303 7.26 -1.70 -13.28
C PHE A 303 7.63 -2.89 -14.17
N ALA A 304 8.87 -2.95 -14.67
CA ALA A 304 9.34 -4.08 -15.44
C ALA A 304 9.38 -5.37 -14.62
N CYS A 305 9.84 -5.31 -13.36
CA CYS A 305 9.80 -6.48 -12.45
C CYS A 305 8.37 -6.94 -12.15
N TYR A 306 7.44 -6.00 -11.95
CA TYR A 306 6.01 -6.30 -11.78
C TYR A 306 5.43 -7.01 -13.01
N SER A 307 5.71 -6.47 -14.20
CA SER A 307 5.26 -7.07 -15.46
C SER A 307 5.84 -8.47 -15.66
N ALA A 308 7.12 -8.67 -15.33
CA ALA A 308 7.78 -9.97 -15.40
C ALA A 308 7.14 -11.01 -14.46
N TYR A 309 6.75 -10.59 -13.24
CA TYR A 309 6.02 -11.44 -12.30
C TYR A 309 4.68 -11.92 -12.90
N TYR A 310 3.89 -11.01 -13.50
CA TYR A 310 2.62 -11.39 -14.12
C TYR A 310 2.78 -12.29 -15.34
N VAL A 311 3.84 -12.07 -16.14
CA VAL A 311 4.19 -12.98 -17.24
C VAL A 311 4.53 -14.37 -16.69
N ALA A 312 5.36 -14.47 -15.64
CA ALA A 312 5.68 -15.73 -15.00
C ALA A 312 4.44 -16.42 -14.42
N LEU A 313 3.57 -15.66 -13.75
CA LEU A 313 2.30 -16.14 -13.20
C LEU A 313 1.42 -16.76 -14.30
N TYR A 314 1.29 -16.08 -15.45
CA TYR A 314 0.49 -16.55 -16.57
C TYR A 314 0.98 -17.89 -17.15
N PHE A 315 2.30 -18.12 -17.18
CA PHE A 315 2.86 -19.38 -17.67
C PHE A 315 2.90 -20.52 -16.65
N THR A 316 2.59 -20.24 -15.38
CA THR A 316 2.59 -21.23 -14.29
C THR A 316 1.19 -21.58 -13.78
N LEU A 317 0.15 -20.94 -14.32
CA LEU A 317 -1.26 -21.29 -14.14
C LEU A 317 -1.70 -22.26 -15.24
#